data_194698a16ae958968218e2c39963a8fa
#
_entry.id   194698a16ae958968218e2c39963a8fa
#
_cell.length_a   1.000
_cell.length_b   1.000
_cell.length_c   1.000
_cell.angle_alpha   90.00
_cell.angle_beta   90.00
_cell.angle_gamma   90.00
#
_symmetry.space_group_name_H-M   'P 1'
#
loop_
_entity.id
_entity.type
_entity.pdbx_description
1 polymer ?
#
loop_
_entity_poly.entity_id
_entity_poly.type
_entity_poly.pdbx_seq_one_letter_code
_entity_poly.pdbx_strand_id
1 'polypeptide(L)' 'MLEKGNIQSFNDIFKYIPKTVVAINMGKKVDRFTDMMNRVEKFKLEEVFAVAKLCEIDDADMIKLVYQEYVKQKKKKK' A
#
# COMPACT_ATOMS: atom_id res chain seq x y z
N MET A 1 10.64 2.48 12.57
CA MET A 1 10.96 1.70 11.38
C MET A 1 10.28 0.34 11.39
N LEU A 2 9.72 -0.06 10.28
CA LEU A 2 9.04 -1.34 10.19
C LEU A 2 10.03 -2.44 9.85
N GLU A 3 9.85 -3.60 10.46
CA GLU A 3 10.70 -4.74 10.17
C GLU A 3 10.07 -5.57 9.08
N LYS A 4 10.91 -6.03 8.16
CA LYS A 4 10.41 -6.82 7.05
C LYS A 4 9.67 -8.06 7.49
N GLY A 5 10.10 -8.69 8.55
CA GLY A 5 9.48 -9.92 9.01
C GLY A 5 8.04 -9.72 9.46
N ASN A 6 7.66 -8.51 9.78
CA ASN A 6 6.32 -8.23 10.26
C ASN A 6 5.36 -7.82 9.16
N ILE A 7 5.86 -7.56 7.99
CA ILE A 7 5.03 -7.12 6.89
C ILE A 7 5.02 -8.19 5.82
N GLN A 8 3.92 -8.89 5.71
CA GLN A 8 3.79 -9.98 4.76
C GLN A 8 2.86 -9.64 3.61
N SER A 9 2.10 -8.56 3.74
CA SER A 9 1.20 -8.13 2.69
C SER A 9 1.08 -6.63 2.71
N PHE A 10 0.52 -6.09 1.63
CA PHE A 10 0.33 -4.66 1.51
C PHE A 10 -0.53 -4.13 2.67
N ASN A 11 -1.57 -4.86 3.03
CA ASN A 11 -2.46 -4.41 4.09
C ASN A 11 -1.80 -4.42 5.47
N ASP A 12 -0.78 -5.23 5.66
CA ASP A 12 -0.08 -5.28 6.95
C ASP A 12 0.58 -3.96 7.28
N ILE A 13 0.94 -3.19 6.27
CA ILE A 13 1.56 -1.89 6.49
C ILE A 13 0.67 -1.00 7.33
N PHE A 14 -0.63 -1.08 7.09
CA PHE A 14 -1.57 -0.17 7.72
C PHE A 14 -1.95 -0.59 9.13
N LYS A 15 -1.37 -1.66 9.62
CA LYS A 15 -1.47 -1.99 11.03
C LYS A 15 -0.48 -1.16 11.83
N TYR A 16 0.57 -0.67 11.19
CA TYR A 16 1.58 0.12 11.86
C TYR A 16 1.39 1.60 11.60
N ILE A 17 0.99 1.96 10.40
CA ILE A 17 0.75 3.35 10.05
C ILE A 17 -0.67 3.45 9.52
N PRO A 18 -1.55 4.18 10.22
CA PRO A 18 -2.95 4.26 9.78
C PRO A 18 -3.08 4.79 8.37
N LYS A 19 -4.00 4.19 7.62
CA LYS A 19 -4.21 4.63 6.25
C LYS A 19 -4.66 6.10 6.19
N THR A 20 -5.31 6.56 7.24
CA THR A 20 -5.72 7.96 7.32
C THR A 20 -4.53 8.89 7.19
N VAL A 21 -3.46 8.56 7.92
CA VAL A 21 -2.25 9.37 7.90
C VAL A 21 -1.63 9.34 6.51
N VAL A 22 -1.56 8.16 5.91
CA VAL A 22 -0.98 8.01 4.59
C VAL A 22 -1.79 8.79 3.56
N ALA A 23 -3.11 8.68 3.62
CA ALA A 23 -3.97 9.37 2.66
C ALA A 23 -3.80 10.88 2.76
N ILE A 24 -3.76 11.41 3.98
CA ILE A 24 -3.59 12.83 4.18
C ILE A 24 -2.26 13.30 3.63
N ASN A 25 -1.21 12.55 3.88
CA ASN A 25 0.12 12.91 3.39
C ASN A 25 0.21 12.86 1.87
N MET A 26 -0.64 12.07 1.25
CA MET A 26 -0.67 11.98 -0.20
C MET A 26 -1.66 12.96 -0.83
N GLY A 27 -2.35 13.74 0.01
CA GLY A 27 -3.31 14.69 -0.49
C GLY A 27 -4.58 14.06 -1.01
N LYS A 28 -4.95 12.91 -0.48
CA LYS A 28 -6.13 12.20 -0.93
C LYS A 28 -7.13 12.04 0.21
N LYS A 29 -8.39 11.91 -0.15
CA LYS A 29 -9.40 11.63 0.84
C LYS A 29 -9.29 10.16 1.26
N VAL A 30 -9.63 9.89 2.50
CA VAL A 30 -9.52 8.55 3.03
C VAL A 30 -10.37 7.55 2.23
N ASP A 31 -11.58 7.95 1.87
CA ASP A 31 -12.45 7.07 1.09
C ASP A 31 -11.82 6.69 -0.24
N ARG A 32 -11.21 7.66 -0.89
CA ARG A 32 -10.55 7.40 -2.16
C ARG A 32 -9.35 6.51 -1.99
N PHE A 33 -8.58 6.75 -0.94
CA PHE A 33 -7.42 5.95 -0.67
C PHE A 33 -7.83 4.50 -0.38
N THR A 34 -8.91 4.31 0.39
CA THR A 34 -9.41 2.98 0.69
C THR A 34 -9.81 2.25 -0.60
N ASP A 35 -10.44 2.99 -1.51
CA ASP A 35 -10.80 2.42 -2.79
C ASP A 35 -9.58 1.95 -3.56
N MET A 36 -8.51 2.75 -3.52
CA MET A 36 -7.27 2.40 -4.18
C MET A 36 -6.63 1.17 -3.54
N MET A 37 -6.74 1.04 -2.22
CA MET A 37 -6.21 -0.13 -1.54
C MET A 37 -6.95 -1.40 -1.97
N ASN A 38 -8.23 -1.28 -2.27
CA ASN A 38 -9.02 -2.42 -2.72
C ASN A 38 -8.78 -2.73 -4.18
N ARG A 39 -8.20 -1.80 -4.90
CA ARG A 39 -7.85 -1.98 -6.30
C ARG A 39 -6.48 -1.40 -6.51
N VAL A 40 -5.47 -2.15 -6.14
CA VAL A 40 -4.11 -1.62 -6.16
C VAL A 40 -3.63 -1.23 -7.56
N GLU A 41 -4.27 -1.72 -8.59
CA GLU A 41 -3.89 -1.32 -9.95
C GLU A 41 -4.18 0.16 -10.20
N LYS A 42 -4.96 0.79 -9.34
CA LYS A 42 -5.22 2.21 -9.48
C LYS A 42 -4.09 3.07 -8.94
N PHE A 43 -3.18 2.49 -8.18
CA PHE A 43 -2.03 3.23 -7.71
C PHE A 43 -1.09 3.53 -8.85
N LYS A 44 -0.62 4.76 -8.90
CA LYS A 44 0.43 5.11 -9.83
C LYS A 44 1.75 4.76 -9.20
N LEU A 45 2.75 4.53 -10.03
CA LEU A 45 4.06 4.14 -9.53
C LEU A 45 4.60 5.16 -8.54
N GLU A 46 4.45 6.44 -8.84
CA GLU A 46 4.92 7.47 -7.93
C GLU A 46 4.19 7.44 -6.62
N GLU A 47 2.93 7.03 -6.63
CA GLU A 47 2.16 6.92 -5.39
C GLU A 47 2.66 5.74 -4.56
N VAL A 48 2.99 4.65 -5.22
CA VAL A 48 3.55 3.50 -4.53
C VAL A 48 4.86 3.88 -3.85
N PHE A 49 5.70 4.62 -4.56
CA PHE A 49 6.97 5.05 -3.98
C PHE A 49 6.76 6.04 -2.84
N ALA A 50 5.73 6.88 -2.94
CA ALA A 50 5.43 7.82 -1.86
C ALA A 50 5.04 7.09 -0.59
N VAL A 51 4.23 6.05 -0.72
CA VAL A 51 3.84 5.23 0.42
C VAL A 51 5.06 4.53 1.01
N ALA A 52 5.91 4.00 0.14
CA ALA A 52 7.11 3.32 0.59
C ALA A 52 8.00 4.24 1.40
N LYS A 53 8.17 5.45 0.91
CA LYS A 53 9.01 6.43 1.59
C LYS A 53 8.42 6.81 2.94
N LEU A 54 7.12 7.01 2.96
CA LEU A 54 6.45 7.38 4.19
C LEU A 54 6.55 6.28 5.24
N CYS A 55 6.49 5.04 4.81
CA CYS A 55 6.55 3.90 5.71
C CYS A 55 7.96 3.36 5.92
N GLU A 56 8.94 4.00 5.31
CA GLU A 56 10.34 3.59 5.41
C GLU A 56 10.55 2.16 4.93
N ILE A 57 9.90 1.83 3.83
CA ILE A 57 10.04 0.53 3.19
C ILE A 57 10.80 0.73 1.90
N ASP A 58 11.69 -0.20 1.60
CA ASP A 58 12.45 -0.17 0.37
C ASP A 58 11.51 -0.20 -0.83
N ASP A 59 11.82 0.57 -1.87
CA ASP A 59 10.95 0.64 -3.04
C ASP A 59 10.71 -0.72 -3.67
N ALA A 60 11.74 -1.52 -3.77
CA ALA A 60 11.62 -2.86 -4.36
C ALA A 60 10.68 -3.73 -3.53
N ASP A 61 10.80 -3.65 -2.22
CA ASP A 61 9.93 -4.42 -1.34
C ASP A 61 8.49 -3.95 -1.44
N MET A 62 8.29 -2.64 -1.55
CA MET A 62 6.95 -2.11 -1.68
C MET A 62 6.30 -2.57 -2.97
N ILE A 63 7.03 -2.57 -4.05
CA ILE A 63 6.49 -3.03 -5.32
C ILE A 63 6.10 -4.50 -5.24
N LYS A 64 6.91 -5.29 -4.55
CA LYS A 64 6.58 -6.68 -4.35
C LYS A 64 5.28 -6.84 -3.59
N LEU A 65 5.08 -6.07 -2.54
CA LEU A 65 3.88 -6.15 -1.75
C LEU A 65 2.65 -5.74 -2.57
N VAL A 66 2.78 -4.68 -3.35
CA VAL A 66 1.68 -4.22 -4.18
C VAL A 66 1.37 -5.27 -5.24
N TYR A 67 2.38 -5.86 -5.83
CA TYR A 67 2.17 -6.89 -6.83
C TYR A 67 1.45 -8.10 -6.23
N GLN A 68 1.86 -8.52 -5.05
CA GLN A 68 1.22 -9.65 -4.40
C GLN A 68 -0.25 -9.36 -4.11
N GLU A 69 -0.53 -8.14 -3.68
CA GLU A 69 -1.89 -7.75 -3.39
C GLU A 69 -2.72 -7.71 -4.68
N TYR A 70 -2.12 -7.23 -5.75
CA TYR A 70 -2.78 -7.18 -7.03
C TYR A 70 -3.19 -8.60 -7.50
N VAL A 71 -2.28 -9.52 -7.40
CA VAL A 71 -2.55 -10.90 -7.80
C VAL A 71 -3.66 -11.49 -6.94
N LYS A 72 -3.59 -11.23 -5.64
CA LYS A 72 -4.59 -11.73 -4.71
C LYS A 72 -5.97 -11.17 -5.04
N GLN A 73 -6.04 -9.88 -5.34
CA GLN A 73 -7.31 -9.25 -5.66
C GLN A 73 -7.88 -9.77 -6.97
N LYS A 74 -7.03 -10.03 -7.92
CA LYS A 74 -7.46 -10.58 -9.19
C LYS A 74 -8.04 -11.98 -9.02
N LYS A 75 -7.41 -12.78 -8.22
CA LYS A 75 -7.91 -14.12 -7.98
C LYS A 75 -9.24 -14.12 -7.26
N LYS A 76 -9.38 -13.21 -6.34
CA LYS A 76 -10.61 -13.12 -5.60
C LYS A 76 -11.75 -12.65 -6.41
N LYS A 77 -11.48 -11.89 -7.42
CA LYS A 77 -12.48 -11.30 -8.21
C LYS A 77 -13.09 -12.29 -9.11
N LYS A 78 -13.39 -13.08 -9.27
CA LYS A 78 -13.96 -13.98 -10.11
C LYS A 78 -15.33 -13.99 -10.27
#